data_a62a18d41918555204ba43dd6b65aed1
#
_entry.id   a62a18d41918555204ba43dd6b65aed1
#
_cell.length_a   1.000
_cell.length_b   1.000
_cell.length_c   1.000
_cell.angle_alpha   90.00
_cell.angle_beta   90.00
_cell.angle_gamma   90.00
#
_symmetry.space_group_name_H-M   'P 1'
#
loop_
_entity.id
_entity.type
_entity.pdbx_description
1 polymer ?
#
loop_
_entity_poly.entity_id
_entity_poly.type
_entity_poly.pdbx_seq_one_letter_code
_entity_poly.pdbx_strand_id
1 'polypeptide(L)' 'MIKVLVVEDDTMVGKLHEHYLTQIKGFQLCDIVRNSDEALKIMQTKEYNLVILDIFMPGMDGLQLLA' A
#
# COMPACT_ATOMS: atom_id res chain seq x y z
N MET A 1 3.80 -13.93 9.98
CA MET A 1 2.70 -13.21 9.30
C MET A 1 3.24 -12.52 8.06
N ILE A 2 2.39 -12.38 7.08
CA ILE A 2 2.74 -11.63 5.86
C ILE A 2 2.69 -10.15 6.17
N LYS A 3 3.82 -9.48 6.07
CA LYS A 3 3.94 -8.05 6.35
C LYS A 3 3.57 -7.26 5.10
N VAL A 4 2.61 -6.37 5.23
CA VAL A 4 2.02 -5.64 4.10
C VAL A 4 2.33 -4.16 4.18
N LEU A 5 2.75 -3.59 3.07
CA LEU A 5 2.84 -2.15 2.84
C LEU A 5 1.74 -1.76 1.86
N VAL A 6 0.97 -0.74 2.20
CA VAL A 6 -0.06 -0.19 1.32
C VAL A 6 0.40 1.17 0.81
N VAL A 7 0.31 1.37 -0.50
CA VAL A 7 0.58 2.66 -1.14
C VAL A 7 -0.76 3.22 -1.60
N GLU A 8 -1.24 4.25 -0.91
CA GLU A 8 -2.56 4.83 -1.13
C GLU A 8 -2.57 6.30 -0.74
N ASP A 9 -2.93 7.18 -1.67
CA ASP A 9 -2.96 8.62 -1.42
C ASP A 9 -4.25 9.09 -0.74
N ASP A 10 -5.32 8.31 -0.81
CA ASP A 10 -6.59 8.63 -0.17
C ASP A 10 -6.63 8.04 1.23
N THR A 11 -6.75 8.90 2.24
CA THR A 11 -6.76 8.48 3.63
C THR A 11 -7.91 7.53 3.96
N MET A 12 -9.10 7.76 3.39
CA MET A 12 -10.25 6.89 3.63
C MET A 12 -10.06 5.52 3.01
N VAL A 13 -9.53 5.46 1.80
CA VAL A 13 -9.25 4.18 1.14
C VAL A 13 -8.16 3.43 1.88
N GLY A 14 -7.16 4.14 2.38
CA GLY A 14 -6.14 3.53 3.22
C GLY A 14 -6.71 2.87 4.46
N LYS A 15 -7.68 3.54 5.11
CA LYS A 15 -8.36 2.96 6.27
C LYS A 15 -9.21 1.75 5.91
N LEU A 16 -9.78 1.72 4.72
CA LEU A 16 -10.51 0.54 4.24
C LEU A 16 -9.58 -0.64 4.05
N HIS A 17 -8.40 -0.42 3.47
CA HIS A 17 -7.39 -1.47 3.35
C HIS A 17 -7.00 -2.00 4.72
N GLU A 18 -6.77 -1.12 5.68
CA GLU A 18 -6.44 -1.51 7.05
C GLU A 18 -7.55 -2.37 7.65
N HIS A 19 -8.79 -1.94 7.50
CA HIS A 19 -9.94 -2.67 8.02
C HIS A 19 -10.03 -4.08 7.44
N TYR A 20 -9.91 -4.21 6.12
CA TYR A 20 -10.00 -5.52 5.48
C TYR A 20 -8.83 -6.42 5.84
N LEU A 21 -7.63 -5.88 5.88
CA LEU A 21 -6.45 -6.68 6.19
C LEU A 21 -6.44 -7.21 7.61
N THR A 22 -7.02 -6.45 8.57
CA THR A 22 -7.12 -6.94 9.95
C THR A 22 -8.07 -8.13 10.07
N GLN A 23 -8.94 -8.33 9.09
CA GLN A 23 -9.89 -9.45 9.09
C GLN A 23 -9.36 -10.68 8.37
N ILE A 24 -8.24 -10.57 7.68
CA ILE A 24 -7.64 -11.68 6.95
C ILE A 24 -6.53 -12.28 7.81
N LYS A 25 -6.73 -13.55 8.19
CA LYS A 25 -5.76 -14.24 9.02
C LYS A 25 -4.44 -14.40 8.27
N GLY A 26 -3.34 -14.15 8.95
CA GLY A 26 -2.01 -14.31 8.37
C GLY A 26 -1.42 -13.05 7.76
N PHE A 27 -2.18 -11.97 7.65
CA PHE A 27 -1.70 -10.69 7.13
C PHE A 27 -1.55 -9.68 8.26
N GLN A 28 -0.50 -8.87 8.15
CA GLN A 28 -0.27 -7.77 9.09
C GLN A 28 0.04 -6.52 8.30
N LEU A 29 -0.84 -5.52 8.39
CA LEU A 29 -0.58 -4.22 7.82
C LEU A 29 0.45 -3.50 8.67
N CYS A 30 1.62 -3.24 8.10
CA CYS A 30 2.72 -2.61 8.82
C CYS A 30 2.73 -1.10 8.62
N ASP A 31 2.53 -0.64 7.38
CA ASP A 31 2.59 0.78 7.07
C ASP A 31 1.68 1.10 5.89
N ILE A 32 1.21 2.35 5.87
CA ILE A 32 0.50 2.94 4.74
C ILE A 32 1.26 4.19 4.35
N VAL A 33 1.67 4.27 3.09
CA VAL A 33 2.33 5.45 2.54
C VAL A 33 1.48 6.03 1.41
N ARG A 34 1.74 7.28 1.06
CA ARG A 34 0.85 8.02 0.18
C ARG A 34 1.26 8.01 -1.29
N ASN A 35 2.52 7.75 -1.56
CA ASN A 35 3.04 7.77 -2.92
C ASN A 35 4.24 6.85 -3.05
N SER A 36 4.71 6.68 -4.29
CA SER A 36 5.80 5.77 -4.59
C SER A 36 7.13 6.23 -4.00
N ASP A 37 7.36 7.55 -3.88
CA ASP A 37 8.60 8.05 -3.28
C ASP A 37 8.69 7.66 -1.81
N GLU A 38 7.58 7.83 -1.07
CA GLU A 38 7.53 7.40 0.33
C GLU A 38 7.69 5.87 0.45
N ALA A 39 7.09 5.13 -0.48
CA ALA A 39 7.22 3.67 -0.49
C ALA A 39 8.67 3.25 -0.67
N LEU A 40 9.38 3.86 -1.63
CA LEU A 40 10.77 3.53 -1.87
C LEU A 40 11.64 3.86 -0.66
N LYS A 41 11.37 4.98 0.01
CA LYS A 41 12.13 5.35 1.21
C LYS A 41 11.93 4.35 2.34
N ILE A 42 10.68 3.99 2.63
CA ILE A 42 10.40 3.10 3.75
C ILE A 42 10.90 1.68 3.47
N MET A 43 10.85 1.24 2.21
CA MET A 43 11.35 -0.08 1.83
C MET A 43 12.87 -0.21 1.94
N GLN A 44 13.59 0.90 2.05
CA GLN A 44 15.02 0.87 2.31
C GLN A 44 15.35 0.56 3.76
N THR A 45 14.41 0.80 4.67
CA THR A 45 14.62 0.62 6.10
C THR A 45 13.83 -0.55 6.70
N LYS A 46 12.83 -1.03 5.99
CA LYS A 46 11.95 -2.11 6.46
C LYS A 46 11.72 -3.12 5.34
N GLU A 47 11.50 -4.36 5.74
CA GLU A 47 11.17 -5.43 4.80
C GLU A 47 9.67 -5.70 4.83
N TYR A 48 9.09 -5.89 3.65
CA TYR A 48 7.70 -6.26 3.48
C TYR A 48 7.60 -7.50 2.59
N ASN A 49 6.60 -8.32 2.85
CA ASN A 49 6.35 -9.51 2.04
C ASN A 49 5.40 -9.21 0.88
N LEU A 50 4.57 -8.17 1.04
CA LEU A 50 3.56 -7.81 0.05
C LEU A 50 3.40 -6.30 0.02
N VAL A 51 3.33 -5.74 -1.18
CA VAL A 51 3.04 -4.32 -1.39
C VAL A 51 1.73 -4.23 -2.16
N ILE A 52 0.74 -3.56 -1.58
CA ILE A 52 -0.52 -3.29 -2.26
C ILE A 52 -0.44 -1.87 -2.82
N LEU A 53 -0.53 -1.76 -4.13
CA LEU A 53 -0.45 -0.49 -4.83
C LEU A 53 -1.82 -0.19 -5.43
N ASP A 54 -2.42 0.94 -5.03
CA ASP A 54 -3.64 1.41 -5.66
C ASP A 54 -3.28 2.07 -6.99
N ILE A 55 -3.74 1.46 -8.08
CA ILE A 55 -3.45 1.94 -9.43
C ILE A 55 -4.40 3.04 -9.88
N PHE A 56 -5.42 3.35 -9.07
CA PHE A 56 -6.37 4.41 -9.38
C PHE A 56 -6.02 5.66 -8.59
N MET A 57 -5.07 6.44 -9.12
CA MET A 57 -4.62 7.68 -8.49
C MET A 57 -5.10 8.88 -9.30
N PRO A 58 -5.47 10.00 -8.65
CA PRO A 58 -5.88 11.21 -9.35
C PRO A 58 -4.83 11.66 -10.37
N GLY A 59 -5.28 11.89 -11.61
CA GLY A 59 -4.41 12.36 -12.68
C GLY A 59 -3.52 11.29 -13.31
N MET A 60 -3.65 10.04 -12.91
CA MET A 60 -2.86 8.95 -13.47
C MET A 60 -3.76 7.79 -13.87
N ASP A 61 -3.58 7.29 -15.09
CA ASP A 61 -4.22 6.07 -15.55
C ASP A 61 -3.50 4.87 -14.97
N GLY A 62 -4.25 3.90 -14.46
CA GLY A 62 -3.68 2.67 -13.92
C GLY A 62 -2.80 1.92 -14.91
N LEU A 63 -3.16 1.97 -16.19
CA LEU A 63 -2.34 1.35 -17.24
C LEU A 63 -1.01 2.06 -17.42
N GLN A 64 -0.99 3.38 -17.25
CA GLN A 64 0.25 4.15 -17.32
C GLN A 64 1.18 3.77 -16.18
N LEU A 65 0.63 3.53 -15.01
CA LEU A 65 1.41 3.12 -13.85
C LEU A 65 2.06 1.76 -14.07
N LEU A 66 1.36 0.85 -14.72
CA LEU A 66 1.85 -0.50 -14.99
C LEU A 66 2.77 -0.57 -16.20
N ALA A 67 2.68 0.42 -17.06
CA ALA A 67 3.52 0.47 -18.25
C ALA A 67 4.91 0.97 -17.92
#